data_1075d9c92f23f8ecdc3e5c5319c942b5
#
_entry.id   1075d9c92f23f8ecdc3e5c5319c942b5
#
_cell.length_a   1.000
_cell.length_b   1.000
_cell.length_c   1.000
_cell.angle_alpha   90.00
_cell.angle_beta   90.00
_cell.angle_gamma   90.00
#
_symmetry.space_group_name_H-M   'P 1'
#
loop_
_entity.id
_entity.type
_entity.pdbx_description
1 polymer ?
#
loop_
_entity_poly.entity_id
_entity_poly.type
_entity_poly.pdbx_seq_one_letter_code
_entity_poly.pdbx_strand_id
1 'polypeptide(L)'
;MGAFHKGHLSLMYKSINQCNKTIVSIFVNKPQFNRKSDYKSYPRKIKKDIKILKKIKIDYLFLPTHNQIYPNGVNKKIKVHSFSKKLCGKSRPRHFEAIADVVHKFVKIINPKKIYLGEKDMQQLKIIEHFIKKNYSKIKVIGCKTIRESNGVAYSSRNFLLSSKEKCIASKIYKILVNKKKYLIRKKIILRRIKDEILKLGARKIDYIKLLDINKLIKPYKKNKN
;
A
#
# COMPACT_ATOMS: atom_id res chain seq x y z
N MET A 1 -8.51 0.15 -6.42
CA MET A 1 -8.01 1.55 -6.42
C MET A 1 -9.19 2.49 -6.43
N GLY A 2 -8.98 3.80 -6.41
CA GLY A 2 -10.00 4.85 -6.53
C GLY A 2 -9.42 6.19 -6.12
N ALA A 3 -10.02 7.31 -6.58
CA ALA A 3 -9.51 8.66 -6.45
C ALA A 3 -8.03 8.74 -6.88
N PHE A 4 -7.80 8.59 -8.19
CA PHE A 4 -6.47 8.44 -8.78
C PHE A 4 -5.58 9.65 -8.53
N HIS A 5 -4.29 9.37 -8.35
CA HIS A 5 -3.20 10.33 -8.19
C HIS A 5 -1.95 9.81 -8.92
N LYS A 6 -0.91 10.63 -9.04
CA LYS A 6 0.33 10.30 -9.77
C LYS A 6 0.93 8.93 -9.38
N GLY A 7 0.82 8.54 -8.10
CA GLY A 7 1.26 7.21 -7.66
C GLY A 7 0.46 6.05 -8.29
N HIS A 8 -0.86 6.19 -8.52
CA HIS A 8 -1.63 5.19 -9.27
C HIS A 8 -1.27 5.20 -10.75
N LEU A 9 -1.11 6.38 -11.33
CA LEU A 9 -0.75 6.51 -12.74
C LEU A 9 0.59 5.85 -13.06
N SER A 10 1.58 5.94 -12.16
CA SER A 10 2.88 5.28 -12.37
C SER A 10 2.78 3.76 -12.46
N LEU A 11 1.84 3.14 -11.72
CA LEU A 11 1.57 1.70 -11.84
C LEU A 11 0.95 1.37 -13.21
N MET A 12 -0.02 2.19 -13.63
CA MET A 12 -0.72 2.01 -14.91
C MET A 12 0.23 2.14 -16.09
N TYR A 13 1.05 3.20 -16.14
CA TYR A 13 2.06 3.37 -17.18
C TYR A 13 3.08 2.22 -17.20
N LYS A 14 3.51 1.75 -16.03
CA LYS A 14 4.41 0.59 -15.97
C LYS A 14 3.73 -0.68 -16.53
N SER A 15 2.45 -0.86 -16.29
CA SER A 15 1.68 -1.97 -16.86
C SER A 15 1.54 -1.84 -18.37
N ILE A 16 1.15 -0.66 -18.88
CA ILE A 16 1.03 -0.37 -20.31
C ILE A 16 2.35 -0.70 -21.04
N ASN A 17 3.48 -0.25 -20.48
CA ASN A 17 4.79 -0.45 -21.09
C ASN A 17 5.31 -1.90 -21.02
N GLN A 18 4.72 -2.78 -20.21
CA GLN A 18 5.22 -4.13 -19.95
C GLN A 18 4.24 -5.24 -20.31
N CYS A 19 3.03 -4.91 -20.76
CA CYS A 19 1.97 -5.86 -21.06
C CYS A 19 1.22 -5.44 -22.31
N ASN A 20 0.76 -6.43 -23.08
CA ASN A 20 -0.05 -6.19 -24.30
C ASN A 20 -1.43 -5.59 -23.95
N LYS A 21 -1.99 -5.95 -22.79
CA LYS A 21 -3.26 -5.46 -22.29
C LYS A 21 -3.17 -5.10 -20.82
N THR A 22 -3.78 -3.98 -20.44
CA THR A 22 -3.82 -3.49 -19.07
C THR A 22 -5.25 -3.38 -18.58
N ILE A 23 -5.54 -4.03 -17.46
CA ILE A 23 -6.81 -3.90 -16.75
C ILE A 23 -6.62 -3.12 -15.45
N VAL A 24 -7.48 -2.15 -15.21
CA VAL A 24 -7.50 -1.37 -13.96
C VAL A 24 -8.77 -1.68 -13.18
N SER A 25 -8.62 -2.11 -11.93
CA SER A 25 -9.76 -2.30 -11.04
C SER A 25 -10.00 -1.08 -10.16
N ILE A 26 -11.26 -0.60 -10.10
CA ILE A 26 -11.71 0.39 -9.13
C ILE A 26 -12.69 -0.29 -8.19
N PHE A 27 -12.25 -0.59 -6.98
CA PHE A 27 -13.05 -1.23 -5.95
C PHE A 27 -12.57 -0.82 -4.57
N VAL A 28 -13.46 -0.30 -3.73
CA VAL A 28 -13.16 0.05 -2.35
C VAL A 28 -13.58 -1.13 -1.47
N ASN A 29 -12.63 -1.98 -1.15
CA ASN A 29 -12.83 -3.25 -0.45
C ASN A 29 -13.21 -3.02 1.02
N LYS A 30 -14.51 -3.06 1.36
CA LYS A 30 -15.03 -2.82 2.72
C LYS A 30 -14.40 -3.71 3.79
N PRO A 31 -14.16 -5.03 3.60
CA PRO A 31 -13.60 -5.92 4.62
C PRO A 31 -12.20 -5.55 5.12
N GLN A 32 -11.40 -4.82 4.36
CA GLN A 32 -10.06 -4.40 4.78
C GLN A 32 -10.03 -3.19 5.74
N PHE A 33 -11.18 -2.54 5.97
CA PHE A 33 -11.27 -1.37 6.84
C PHE A 33 -11.67 -1.78 8.25
N ASN A 34 -10.81 -1.51 9.22
CA ASN A 34 -11.09 -1.80 10.64
C ASN A 34 -11.98 -0.72 11.30
N ARG A 35 -12.13 0.45 10.69
CA ARG A 35 -12.98 1.55 11.16
C ARG A 35 -14.03 1.88 10.11
N LYS A 36 -15.31 1.88 10.50
CA LYS A 36 -16.42 2.27 9.62
C LYS A 36 -16.27 3.72 9.11
N SER A 37 -15.74 4.62 9.94
CA SER A 37 -15.48 6.02 9.58
C SER A 37 -14.46 6.14 8.43
N ASP A 38 -13.33 5.41 8.47
CA ASP A 38 -12.31 5.41 7.39
C ASP A 38 -12.89 4.87 6.07
N TYR A 39 -13.78 3.88 6.13
CA TYR A 39 -14.46 3.38 4.94
C TYR A 39 -15.46 4.40 4.36
N LYS A 40 -16.22 5.08 5.23
CA LYS A 40 -17.20 6.11 4.82
C LYS A 40 -16.52 7.32 4.21
N SER A 41 -15.45 7.83 4.82
CA SER A 41 -14.70 9.00 4.37
C SER A 41 -13.70 8.71 3.24
N TYR A 42 -13.52 7.43 2.86
CA TYR A 42 -12.55 7.09 1.81
C TYR A 42 -12.93 7.74 0.47
N PRO A 43 -12.04 8.51 -0.16
CA PRO A 43 -12.35 9.27 -1.37
C PRO A 43 -12.78 8.38 -2.53
N ARG A 44 -13.91 8.73 -3.17
CA ARG A 44 -14.46 8.07 -4.36
C ARG A 44 -14.72 9.13 -5.43
N LYS A 45 -14.00 9.07 -6.54
CA LYS A 45 -14.09 10.03 -7.65
C LYS A 45 -14.24 9.31 -8.99
N ILE A 46 -15.19 8.37 -9.07
CA ILE A 46 -15.34 7.43 -10.20
C ILE A 46 -15.39 8.15 -11.54
N LYS A 47 -16.23 9.19 -11.72
CA LYS A 47 -16.34 9.95 -12.97
C LYS A 47 -14.98 10.54 -13.40
N LYS A 48 -14.23 11.13 -12.44
CA LYS A 48 -12.88 11.67 -12.69
C LYS A 48 -11.89 10.56 -13.03
N ASP A 49 -11.95 9.44 -12.31
CA ASP A 49 -11.07 8.30 -12.52
C ASP A 49 -11.29 7.71 -13.92
N ILE A 50 -12.54 7.55 -14.38
CA ILE A 50 -12.85 7.08 -15.75
C ILE A 50 -12.31 8.03 -16.81
N LYS A 51 -12.47 9.36 -16.63
CA LYS A 51 -11.88 10.34 -17.57
C LYS A 51 -10.36 10.19 -17.69
N ILE A 52 -9.68 9.95 -16.57
CA ILE A 52 -8.22 9.72 -16.55
C ILE A 52 -7.87 8.43 -17.31
N LEU A 53 -8.59 7.34 -17.07
CA LEU A 53 -8.35 6.04 -17.75
C LEU A 53 -8.52 6.14 -19.25
N LYS A 54 -9.58 6.83 -19.72
CA LYS A 54 -9.79 7.10 -21.16
C LYS A 54 -8.61 7.89 -21.75
N LYS A 55 -8.15 8.94 -21.06
CA LYS A 55 -7.02 9.77 -21.53
C LYS A 55 -5.72 8.97 -21.68
N ILE A 56 -5.43 8.04 -20.79
CA ILE A 56 -4.21 7.20 -20.83
C ILE A 56 -4.41 5.90 -21.60
N LYS A 57 -5.56 5.73 -22.27
CA LYS A 57 -5.90 4.59 -23.14
C LYS A 57 -5.75 3.22 -22.45
N ILE A 58 -6.29 3.09 -21.23
CA ILE A 58 -6.38 1.78 -20.54
C ILE A 58 -7.31 0.87 -21.33
N ASP A 59 -6.90 -0.39 -21.56
CA ASP A 59 -7.68 -1.36 -22.34
C ASP A 59 -8.98 -1.75 -21.63
N TYR A 60 -8.94 -2.05 -20.33
CA TYR A 60 -10.10 -2.52 -19.58
C TYR A 60 -10.23 -1.86 -18.22
N LEU A 61 -11.45 -1.47 -17.88
CA LEU A 61 -11.85 -1.05 -16.53
C LEU A 61 -12.70 -2.15 -15.88
N PHE A 62 -12.22 -2.69 -14.76
CA PHE A 62 -12.99 -3.59 -13.91
C PHE A 62 -13.59 -2.81 -12.73
N LEU A 63 -14.90 -2.61 -12.76
CA LEU A 63 -15.66 -1.83 -11.77
C LEU A 63 -16.75 -2.72 -11.13
N PRO A 64 -16.36 -3.69 -10.30
CA PRO A 64 -17.32 -4.63 -9.74
C PRO A 64 -18.10 -4.01 -8.58
N THR A 65 -19.30 -4.53 -8.34
CA THR A 65 -20.07 -4.32 -7.12
C THR A 65 -19.55 -5.21 -5.97
N HIS A 66 -19.98 -4.90 -4.74
CA HIS A 66 -19.63 -5.73 -3.59
C HIS A 66 -20.15 -7.17 -3.74
N ASN A 67 -21.39 -7.34 -4.22
CA ASN A 67 -22.00 -8.66 -4.36
C ASN A 67 -21.34 -9.50 -5.46
N GLN A 68 -20.84 -8.89 -6.53
CA GLN A 68 -20.05 -9.60 -7.55
C GLN A 68 -18.73 -10.15 -7.01
N ILE A 69 -18.10 -9.43 -6.08
CA ILE A 69 -16.85 -9.90 -5.45
C ILE A 69 -17.13 -10.85 -4.28
N TYR A 70 -18.18 -10.63 -3.54
CA TYR A 70 -18.51 -11.37 -2.32
C TYR A 70 -19.93 -11.96 -2.36
N PRO A 71 -20.31 -12.77 -3.37
CA PRO A 71 -21.66 -13.36 -3.43
C PRO A 71 -21.95 -14.24 -2.21
N ASN A 72 -20.95 -14.96 -1.71
CA ASN A 72 -21.02 -15.82 -0.52
C ASN A 72 -20.25 -15.22 0.67
N GLY A 73 -20.07 -13.89 0.70
CA GLY A 73 -19.33 -13.20 1.75
C GLY A 73 -17.81 -13.34 1.66
N VAL A 74 -17.14 -12.96 2.75
CA VAL A 74 -15.67 -12.95 2.87
C VAL A 74 -15.15 -14.36 3.12
N ASN A 75 -14.10 -14.77 2.43
CA ASN A 75 -13.46 -16.06 2.69
C ASN A 75 -12.61 -16.02 3.97
N LYS A 76 -13.17 -16.58 5.05
CA LYS A 76 -12.48 -16.63 6.37
C LYS A 76 -11.30 -17.62 6.40
N LYS A 77 -11.16 -18.51 5.41
CA LYS A 77 -10.08 -19.52 5.31
C LYS A 77 -8.79 -18.99 4.67
N ILE A 78 -8.77 -17.74 4.18
CA ILE A 78 -7.57 -17.14 3.60
C ILE A 78 -6.45 -17.07 4.65
N LYS A 79 -5.33 -17.70 4.35
CA LYS A 79 -4.11 -17.68 5.17
C LYS A 79 -3.03 -16.84 4.47
N VAL A 80 -2.41 -15.95 5.21
CA VAL A 80 -1.30 -15.10 4.74
C VAL A 80 -0.06 -15.31 5.62
N HIS A 81 1.10 -14.85 5.15
CA HIS A 81 2.35 -14.96 5.91
C HIS A 81 2.23 -14.30 7.29
N SER A 82 2.87 -14.87 8.32
CA SER A 82 2.83 -14.40 9.73
C SER A 82 3.29 -12.95 9.91
N PHE A 83 4.00 -12.37 8.94
CA PHE A 83 4.33 -10.95 8.89
C PHE A 83 3.09 -10.04 8.91
N SER A 84 1.91 -10.56 8.50
CA SER A 84 0.61 -9.88 8.62
C SER A 84 0.26 -9.45 10.04
N LYS A 85 0.76 -10.16 11.06
CA LYS A 85 0.54 -9.86 12.48
C LYS A 85 1.52 -8.82 13.06
N LYS A 86 2.49 -8.35 12.25
CA LYS A 86 3.50 -7.34 12.66
C LYS A 86 3.13 -5.96 12.12
N LEU A 87 3.83 -4.90 12.56
CA LEU A 87 3.67 -3.51 12.07
C LEU A 87 2.21 -3.05 12.01
N CYS A 88 1.72 -2.69 10.80
CA CYS A 88 0.33 -2.29 10.58
C CYS A 88 -0.68 -3.35 11.04
N GLY A 89 -0.36 -4.62 10.93
CA GLY A 89 -1.27 -5.71 11.33
C GLY A 89 -1.54 -5.79 12.83
N LYS A 90 -0.66 -5.22 13.68
CA LYS A 90 -0.92 -5.14 15.14
C LYS A 90 -2.14 -4.27 15.45
N SER A 91 -2.31 -3.17 14.72
CA SER A 91 -3.42 -2.22 14.91
C SER A 91 -4.59 -2.46 13.97
N ARG A 92 -4.47 -3.43 13.04
CA ARG A 92 -5.47 -3.73 12.01
C ARG A 92 -5.67 -5.25 11.90
N PRO A 93 -6.38 -5.88 12.84
CA PRO A 93 -6.64 -7.31 12.80
C PRO A 93 -7.35 -7.69 11.49
N ARG A 94 -6.93 -8.80 10.88
CA ARG A 94 -7.46 -9.37 9.62
C ARG A 94 -7.40 -8.45 8.38
N HIS A 95 -6.72 -7.32 8.46
CA HIS A 95 -6.58 -6.39 7.34
C HIS A 95 -5.90 -7.03 6.11
N PHE A 96 -4.83 -7.76 6.32
CA PHE A 96 -4.07 -8.37 5.22
C PHE A 96 -4.75 -9.63 4.66
N GLU A 97 -5.48 -10.38 5.49
CA GLU A 97 -6.33 -11.48 5.04
C GLU A 97 -7.44 -10.97 4.11
N ALA A 98 -8.08 -9.85 4.46
CA ALA A 98 -9.11 -9.23 3.61
C ALA A 98 -8.55 -8.68 2.29
N ILE A 99 -7.30 -8.19 2.30
CA ILE A 99 -6.62 -7.78 1.06
C ILE A 99 -6.26 -9.00 0.21
N ALA A 100 -5.76 -10.08 0.82
CA ALA A 100 -5.44 -11.30 0.09
C ALA A 100 -6.71 -11.95 -0.50
N ASP A 101 -7.85 -11.89 0.21
CA ASP A 101 -9.13 -12.40 -0.27
C ASP A 101 -9.61 -11.66 -1.52
N VAL A 102 -9.62 -10.32 -1.51
CA VAL A 102 -10.04 -9.56 -2.70
C VAL A 102 -9.06 -9.76 -3.86
N VAL A 103 -7.76 -9.85 -3.60
CA VAL A 103 -6.76 -10.15 -4.64
C VAL A 103 -6.97 -11.56 -5.21
N HIS A 104 -7.24 -12.56 -4.37
CA HIS A 104 -7.58 -13.91 -4.80
C HIS A 104 -8.79 -13.93 -5.74
N LYS A 105 -9.86 -13.21 -5.38
CA LYS A 105 -11.07 -13.11 -6.21
C LYS A 105 -10.79 -12.41 -7.53
N PHE A 106 -10.04 -11.31 -7.52
CA PHE A 106 -9.63 -10.63 -8.75
C PHE A 106 -8.77 -11.53 -9.65
N VAL A 107 -7.84 -12.30 -9.07
CA VAL A 107 -7.05 -13.27 -9.84
C VAL A 107 -7.93 -14.32 -10.50
N LYS A 108 -8.92 -14.84 -9.79
CA LYS A 108 -9.85 -15.84 -10.35
C LYS A 108 -10.71 -15.29 -11.50
N ILE A 109 -11.11 -14.01 -11.41
CA ILE A 109 -11.97 -13.38 -12.43
C ILE A 109 -11.13 -12.93 -13.64
N ILE A 110 -9.97 -12.35 -13.41
CA ILE A 110 -9.18 -11.65 -14.43
C ILE A 110 -8.11 -12.56 -15.05
N ASN A 111 -7.59 -13.51 -14.27
CA ASN A 111 -6.46 -14.38 -14.61
C ASN A 111 -5.24 -13.60 -15.17
N PRO A 112 -4.68 -12.63 -14.44
CA PRO A 112 -3.62 -11.77 -14.94
C PRO A 112 -2.27 -12.49 -14.97
N LYS A 113 -1.39 -12.15 -15.91
CA LYS A 113 0.02 -12.59 -15.88
C LYS A 113 0.88 -11.79 -14.89
N LYS A 114 0.53 -10.52 -14.67
CA LYS A 114 1.26 -9.61 -13.76
C LYS A 114 0.30 -8.78 -12.92
N ILE A 115 0.69 -8.52 -11.67
CA ILE A 115 -0.03 -7.64 -10.72
C ILE A 115 0.93 -6.54 -10.29
N TYR A 116 0.54 -5.27 -10.45
CA TYR A 116 1.35 -4.10 -10.11
C TYR A 116 0.89 -3.51 -8.78
N LEU A 117 1.79 -3.43 -7.80
CA LEU A 117 1.53 -2.89 -6.46
C LEU A 117 2.55 -1.83 -6.08
N GLY A 118 2.12 -0.79 -5.35
CA GLY A 118 2.99 0.28 -4.90
C GLY A 118 3.83 -0.10 -3.67
N GLU A 119 5.13 0.19 -3.70
CA GLU A 119 6.06 0.03 -2.57
C GLU A 119 5.71 0.94 -1.38
N LYS A 120 4.87 1.96 -1.57
CA LYS A 120 4.34 2.78 -0.48
C LYS A 120 3.73 1.93 0.63
N ASP A 121 3.01 0.90 0.27
CA ASP A 121 2.38 -0.04 1.19
C ASP A 121 3.22 -1.34 1.24
N MET A 122 4.52 -1.20 1.58
CA MET A 122 5.54 -2.26 1.47
C MET A 122 5.15 -3.55 2.20
N GLN A 123 4.54 -3.47 3.38
CA GLN A 123 4.09 -4.66 4.10
C GLN A 123 3.00 -5.41 3.32
N GLN A 124 2.07 -4.69 2.71
CA GLN A 124 1.05 -5.26 1.83
C GLN A 124 1.69 -5.92 0.61
N LEU A 125 2.60 -5.21 -0.07
CA LEU A 125 3.32 -5.75 -1.22
C LEU A 125 3.97 -7.11 -0.89
N LYS A 126 4.74 -7.19 0.19
CA LYS A 126 5.44 -8.43 0.58
C LYS A 126 4.51 -9.57 0.98
N ILE A 127 3.40 -9.27 1.63
CA ILE A 127 2.39 -10.28 1.98
C ILE A 127 1.71 -10.80 0.72
N ILE A 128 1.37 -9.93 -0.23
CA ILE A 128 0.72 -10.34 -1.48
C ILE A 128 1.72 -11.05 -2.42
N GLU A 129 2.98 -10.63 -2.50
CA GLU A 129 4.02 -11.38 -3.21
C GLU A 129 4.10 -12.83 -2.72
N HIS A 130 4.17 -13.01 -1.39
CA HIS A 130 4.22 -14.36 -0.80
C HIS A 130 2.93 -15.14 -1.07
N PHE A 131 1.76 -14.52 -0.91
CA PHE A 131 0.47 -15.14 -1.15
C PHE A 131 0.30 -15.60 -2.61
N ILE A 132 0.65 -14.74 -3.55
CA ILE A 132 0.57 -15.05 -4.99
C ILE A 132 1.56 -16.13 -5.37
N LYS A 133 2.83 -16.04 -4.92
CA LYS A 133 3.85 -17.07 -5.20
C LYS A 133 3.41 -18.46 -4.71
N LYS A 134 2.76 -18.52 -3.54
CA LYS A 134 2.29 -19.78 -2.95
C LYS A 134 1.09 -20.38 -3.68
N ASN A 135 0.15 -19.55 -4.15
CA ASN A 135 -1.15 -20.02 -4.66
C ASN A 135 -1.29 -19.93 -6.19
N TYR A 136 -0.42 -19.14 -6.85
CA TYR A 136 -0.50 -18.79 -8.27
C TYR A 136 0.91 -18.64 -8.87
N SER A 137 1.63 -19.75 -9.06
CA SER A 137 3.05 -19.75 -9.46
C SER A 137 3.33 -19.03 -10.79
N LYS A 138 2.35 -18.98 -11.71
CA LYS A 138 2.49 -18.35 -13.03
C LYS A 138 2.29 -16.81 -13.00
N ILE A 139 1.82 -16.23 -11.87
CA ILE A 139 1.54 -14.81 -11.77
C ILE A 139 2.72 -14.08 -11.10
N LYS A 140 3.20 -13.02 -11.75
CA LYS A 140 4.28 -12.18 -11.21
C LYS A 140 3.70 -10.95 -10.50
N VAL A 141 4.11 -10.69 -9.26
CA VAL A 141 3.82 -9.44 -8.56
C VAL A 141 4.98 -8.48 -8.77
N ILE A 142 4.69 -7.27 -9.26
CA ILE A 142 5.66 -6.24 -9.59
C ILE A 142 5.54 -5.07 -8.62
N GLY A 143 6.58 -4.85 -7.82
CA GLY A 143 6.70 -3.66 -6.98
C GLY A 143 6.97 -2.42 -7.82
N CYS A 144 6.29 -1.32 -7.48
CA CYS A 144 6.46 -0.04 -8.16
C CYS A 144 6.89 1.03 -7.15
N LYS A 145 7.95 1.76 -7.49
CA LYS A 145 8.53 2.81 -6.62
C LYS A 145 7.48 3.81 -6.13
N THR A 146 7.62 4.24 -4.88
CA THR A 146 6.75 5.27 -4.29
C THR A 146 6.94 6.61 -4.99
N ILE A 147 5.90 7.12 -5.61
CA ILE A 147 5.88 8.48 -6.18
C ILE A 147 5.53 9.48 -5.08
N ARG A 148 6.25 10.60 -5.07
CA ARG A 148 6.12 11.64 -4.05
C ARG A 148 5.79 12.99 -4.66
N GLU A 149 5.15 13.85 -3.86
CA GLU A 149 4.96 15.26 -4.16
C GLU A 149 6.33 15.98 -4.07
N SER A 150 6.45 17.19 -4.58
CA SER A 150 7.68 18.00 -4.52
C SER A 150 8.20 18.21 -3.10
N ASN A 151 7.29 18.26 -2.12
CA ASN A 151 7.61 18.38 -0.71
C ASN A 151 8.04 17.04 -0.04
N GLY A 152 8.10 15.93 -0.80
CA GLY A 152 8.52 14.61 -0.35
C GLY A 152 7.39 13.72 0.19
N VAL A 153 6.18 14.23 0.37
CA VAL A 153 5.04 13.43 0.84
C VAL A 153 4.64 12.41 -0.22
N ALA A 154 4.46 11.15 0.16
CA ALA A 154 3.99 10.12 -0.77
C ALA A 154 2.57 10.41 -1.24
N TYR A 155 2.31 10.30 -2.57
CA TYR A 155 0.95 10.42 -3.07
C TYR A 155 0.03 9.37 -2.43
N SER A 156 -1.12 9.84 -1.94
CA SER A 156 -2.17 9.01 -1.34
C SER A 156 -3.54 9.65 -1.59
N SER A 157 -4.56 8.82 -1.83
CA SER A 157 -5.94 9.32 -1.90
C SER A 157 -6.38 10.00 -0.60
N ARG A 158 -5.78 9.62 0.55
CA ARG A 158 -6.05 10.27 1.85
C ARG A 158 -5.41 11.65 2.01
N ASN A 159 -4.47 12.05 1.15
CA ASN A 159 -3.88 13.40 1.21
C ASN A 159 -4.91 14.50 0.94
N PHE A 160 -6.04 14.17 0.29
CA PHE A 160 -7.17 15.10 0.12
C PHE A 160 -7.87 15.46 1.44
N LEU A 161 -7.66 14.67 2.49
CA LEU A 161 -8.23 14.89 3.82
C LEU A 161 -7.32 15.71 4.74
N LEU A 162 -6.09 15.99 4.30
CA LEU A 162 -5.10 16.73 5.08
C LEU A 162 -5.24 18.23 4.86
N SER A 163 -5.23 19.00 5.94
CA SER A 163 -5.05 20.44 5.91
C SER A 163 -3.64 20.83 5.43
N SER A 164 -3.45 22.10 5.06
CA SER A 164 -2.13 22.62 4.67
C SER A 164 -1.10 22.45 5.79
N LYS A 165 -1.47 22.67 7.05
CA LYS A 165 -0.61 22.46 8.23
C LYS A 165 -0.20 20.99 8.37
N GLU A 166 -1.13 20.05 8.21
CA GLU A 166 -0.85 18.61 8.28
C GLU A 166 0.03 18.13 7.13
N LYS A 167 -0.13 18.67 5.93
CA LYS A 167 0.78 18.40 4.79
C LYS A 167 2.20 18.90 5.07
N CYS A 168 2.34 20.08 5.68
CA CYS A 168 3.65 20.60 6.10
C CYS A 168 4.31 19.67 7.13
N ILE A 169 3.57 19.23 8.14
CA ILE A 169 4.06 18.26 9.15
C ILE A 169 4.50 16.95 8.46
N ALA A 170 3.68 16.40 7.57
CA ALA A 170 4.00 15.19 6.84
C ALA A 170 5.29 15.31 6.02
N SER A 171 5.52 16.46 5.38
CA SER A 171 6.77 16.79 4.67
C SER A 171 7.98 16.80 5.60
N LYS A 172 7.88 17.48 6.74
CA LYS A 172 8.95 17.53 7.75
C LYS A 172 9.29 16.14 8.31
N ILE A 173 8.27 15.31 8.59
CA ILE A 173 8.46 13.91 9.01
C ILE A 173 9.26 13.13 7.97
N TYR A 174 8.90 13.27 6.69
CA TYR A 174 9.63 12.58 5.62
C TYR A 174 11.10 13.01 5.56
N LYS A 175 11.38 14.32 5.63
CA LYS A 175 12.75 14.85 5.64
C LYS A 175 13.58 14.31 6.82
N ILE A 176 12.99 14.27 8.03
CA ILE A 176 13.64 13.68 9.21
C ILE A 176 14.03 12.22 8.95
N LEU A 177 13.09 11.42 8.43
CA LEU A 177 13.34 9.99 8.17
C LEU A 177 14.42 9.77 7.10
N VAL A 178 14.42 10.57 6.03
CA VAL A 178 15.43 10.48 4.97
C VAL A 178 16.81 10.87 5.49
N ASN A 179 16.93 12.03 6.15
CA ASN A 179 18.20 12.55 6.65
C ASN A 179 18.81 11.62 7.70
N LYS A 180 17.96 11.01 8.52
CA LYS A 180 18.44 10.12 9.60
C LYS A 180 18.56 8.65 9.19
N LYS A 181 18.21 8.28 7.96
CA LYS A 181 18.28 6.90 7.47
C LYS A 181 19.66 6.27 7.65
N LYS A 182 20.73 6.98 7.34
CA LYS A 182 22.13 6.50 7.50
C LYS A 182 22.46 6.16 8.96
N TYR A 183 21.94 6.96 9.91
CA TYR A 183 22.15 6.77 11.34
C TYR A 183 21.29 5.66 11.94
N LEU A 184 20.09 5.41 11.37
CA LEU A 184 19.20 4.33 11.79
C LEU A 184 19.83 2.94 11.62
N ILE A 185 20.75 2.79 10.65
CA ILE A 185 21.46 1.53 10.41
C ILE A 185 22.51 1.27 11.52
N ARG A 186 22.96 2.30 12.21
CA ARG A 186 24.11 2.24 13.12
C ARG A 186 23.78 2.14 14.63
N LYS A 187 22.66 2.68 15.16
CA LYS A 187 22.37 2.70 16.61
C LYS A 187 20.88 2.70 16.98
N LYS A 188 20.45 1.82 17.91
CA LYS A 188 19.06 1.74 18.44
C LYS A 188 18.58 3.02 19.16
N ILE A 189 19.47 3.79 19.77
CA ILE A 189 19.17 5.02 20.52
C ILE A 189 18.52 6.09 19.65
N ILE A 190 18.78 6.07 18.34
CA ILE A 190 18.31 7.06 17.40
C ILE A 190 16.79 6.95 17.15
N LEU A 191 16.21 5.75 17.23
CA LEU A 191 14.75 5.56 17.00
C LEU A 191 13.90 6.32 18.03
N ARG A 192 14.31 6.35 19.29
CA ARG A 192 13.60 7.11 20.33
C ARG A 192 13.66 8.61 20.04
N ARG A 193 14.85 9.14 19.76
CA ARG A 193 15.05 10.56 19.42
C ARG A 193 14.24 10.98 18.19
N ILE A 194 14.20 10.14 17.13
CA ILE A 194 13.38 10.41 15.94
C ILE A 194 11.89 10.42 16.28
N LYS A 195 11.44 9.52 17.16
CA LYS A 195 10.05 9.49 17.61
C LYS A 195 9.68 10.77 18.35
N ASP A 196 10.52 11.22 19.28
CA ASP A 196 10.31 12.42 20.06
C ASP A 196 10.30 13.68 19.16
N GLU A 197 11.22 13.75 18.20
CA GLU A 197 11.28 14.83 17.22
C GLU A 197 10.02 14.90 16.34
N ILE A 198 9.50 13.76 15.90
CA ILE A 198 8.27 13.70 15.12
C ILE A 198 7.03 14.12 15.93
N LEU A 199 6.98 13.72 17.22
CA LEU A 199 5.90 14.14 18.12
C LEU A 199 5.94 15.66 18.37
N LYS A 200 7.12 16.25 18.54
CA LYS A 200 7.30 17.71 18.69
C LYS A 200 6.85 18.50 17.46
N LEU A 201 6.84 17.90 16.26
CA LEU A 201 6.29 18.53 15.04
C LEU A 201 4.75 18.61 15.05
N GLY A 202 4.06 18.00 16.01
CA GLY A 202 2.62 17.95 16.10
C GLY A 202 1.98 16.68 15.55
N ALA A 203 2.74 15.60 15.36
CA ALA A 203 2.15 14.29 15.06
C ALA A 203 1.38 13.79 16.29
N ARG A 204 0.06 13.54 16.12
CA ARG A 204 -0.80 13.11 17.25
C ARG A 204 -0.45 11.74 17.80
N LYS A 205 -0.01 10.82 16.93
CA LYS A 205 0.30 9.44 17.29
C LYS A 205 1.30 8.82 16.33
N ILE A 206 2.18 8.00 16.87
CA ILE A 206 3.11 7.17 16.10
C ILE A 206 2.86 5.71 16.48
N ASP A 207 2.31 4.93 15.56
CA ASP A 207 2.08 3.50 15.79
C ASP A 207 3.40 2.73 15.88
N TYR A 208 4.36 3.03 15.00
CA TYR A 208 5.71 2.48 15.05
C TYR A 208 6.70 3.25 14.16
N ILE A 209 7.97 3.19 14.52
CA ILE A 209 9.12 3.47 13.65
C ILE A 209 10.05 2.27 13.78
N LYS A 210 10.30 1.58 12.66
CA LYS A 210 11.14 0.39 12.64
C LYS A 210 11.97 0.34 11.37
N LEU A 211 13.20 -0.13 11.50
CA LEU A 211 14.05 -0.55 10.40
C LEU A 211 13.95 -2.07 10.26
N LEU A 212 13.72 -2.57 9.06
CA LEU A 212 13.56 -4.00 8.77
C LEU A 212 14.32 -4.37 7.50
N ASP A 213 14.88 -5.57 7.49
CA ASP A 213 15.25 -6.22 6.24
C ASP A 213 13.95 -6.72 5.57
N ILE A 214 13.56 -6.02 4.52
CA ILE A 214 12.26 -6.27 3.88
C ILE A 214 12.25 -7.57 3.07
N ASN A 215 13.39 -8.08 2.65
CA ASN A 215 13.48 -9.32 1.90
C ASN A 215 13.38 -10.53 2.84
N LYS A 216 14.00 -10.43 4.00
CA LYS A 216 13.96 -11.47 5.04
C LYS A 216 12.77 -11.32 5.99
N LEU A 217 12.04 -10.19 5.94
CA LEU A 217 10.89 -9.86 6.82
C LEU A 217 11.23 -9.93 8.32
N ILE A 218 12.48 -9.68 8.67
CA ILE A 218 13.02 -9.75 10.04
C ILE A 218 13.60 -8.40 10.45
N LYS A 219 14.01 -8.31 11.74
CA LYS A 219 14.78 -7.15 12.24
C LYS A 219 16.06 -6.99 11.43
N PRO A 220 16.54 -5.73 11.25
CA PRO A 220 17.61 -5.46 10.34
C PRO A 220 18.93 -6.00 10.89
N TYR A 221 19.74 -6.34 9.93
CA TYR A 221 21.17 -6.26 9.92
C TYR A 221 21.84 -6.30 11.30
N LYS A 222 22.23 -7.45 11.74
CA LYS A 222 23.46 -7.55 12.53
C LYS A 222 24.60 -7.32 11.53
N LYS A 223 25.36 -6.21 11.66
CA LYS A 223 26.67 -6.15 11.04
C LYS A 223 27.40 -7.39 11.50
N ASN A 224 27.82 -8.25 10.57
CA ASN A 224 28.82 -9.25 10.91
C ASN A 224 29.98 -8.46 11.53
N LYS A 225 30.33 -8.77 12.75
CA LYS A 225 31.60 -8.36 13.34
C LYS A 225 32.64 -9.16 12.54
N ASN A 226 33.30 -8.49 11.60
CA ASN A 226 34.66 -8.84 11.23
C ASN A 226 35.55 -8.18 12.26
#